data_f71060fd5fcd7fa89f32262675d69b53
#
_entry.id   f71060fd5fcd7fa89f32262675d69b53
#
_cell.length_a   1.000
_cell.length_b   1.000
_cell.length_c   1.000
_cell.angle_alpha   90.00
_cell.angle_beta   90.00
_cell.angle_gamma   90.00
#
_symmetry.space_group_name_H-M   'P 1'
#
loop_
_entity.id
_entity.type
_entity.pdbx_description
1 polymer ?
#
loop_
_entity_poly.entity_id
_entity_poly.type
_entity_poly.pdbx_seq_one_letter_code
_entity_poly.pdbx_strand_id
1 'polypeptide(L)'
;DFAKCFKFYTEQLGLEPSWGDENSGYANFKVADGIEGFTLFVSDWMAPAVGNADKQQPVAMREKLMVSFSVDNLDETFADLKAKGVTFITEPTDMPDWGMRTLYLRDPEENLIELFTPLAPEQCSQELLEEDKKFQ
;
A
#
# COMPACT_ATOMS: atom_id res chain seq x y z
N ASP A 1 9.60 0.70 13.76
CA ASP A 1 9.97 2.12 13.83
C ASP A 1 10.24 2.61 12.41
N PHE A 2 9.28 3.36 11.85
CA PHE A 2 9.31 3.83 10.48
C PHE A 2 10.55 4.70 10.20
N ALA A 3 10.83 5.68 11.04
CA ALA A 3 11.97 6.60 10.87
C ALA A 3 13.32 5.87 10.81
N LYS A 4 13.52 4.84 11.64
CA LYS A 4 14.72 4.00 11.58
C LYS A 4 14.83 3.21 10.28
N CYS A 5 13.71 2.64 9.82
CA CYS A 5 13.69 1.94 8.55
C CYS A 5 13.97 2.91 7.39
N PHE A 6 13.33 4.07 7.38
CA PHE A 6 13.56 5.10 6.36
C PHE A 6 15.05 5.48 6.27
N LYS A 7 15.70 5.79 7.41
CA LYS A 7 17.13 6.09 7.46
C LYS A 7 18.01 4.93 7.01
N PHE A 8 17.65 3.70 7.38
CA PHE A 8 18.39 2.53 6.90
C PHE A 8 18.39 2.44 5.38
N TYR A 9 17.23 2.60 4.73
CA TYR A 9 17.12 2.52 3.28
C TYR A 9 17.76 3.70 2.55
N THR A 10 17.69 4.91 3.10
CA THR A 10 18.30 6.10 2.47
C THR A 10 19.77 6.22 2.74
N GLU A 11 20.20 6.12 4.02
CA GLU A 11 21.57 6.43 4.42
C GLU A 11 22.53 5.23 4.27
N GLN A 12 22.04 3.99 4.53
CA GLN A 12 22.88 2.80 4.50
C GLN A 12 22.79 2.06 3.16
N LEU A 13 21.59 1.93 2.58
CA LEU A 13 21.42 1.29 1.28
C LEU A 13 21.44 2.26 0.10
N GLY A 14 21.36 3.59 0.35
CA GLY A 14 21.47 4.61 -0.67
C GLY A 14 20.26 4.72 -1.60
N LEU A 15 19.07 4.25 -1.17
CA LEU A 15 17.87 4.40 -1.97
C LEU A 15 17.38 5.86 -1.96
N GLU A 16 16.96 6.35 -3.12
CA GLU A 16 16.41 7.70 -3.27
C GLU A 16 14.89 7.66 -3.03
N PRO A 17 14.35 8.40 -2.04
CA PRO A 17 12.92 8.51 -1.88
C PRO A 17 12.33 9.34 -3.03
N SER A 18 11.24 8.85 -3.62
CA SER A 18 10.44 9.57 -4.62
C SER A 18 9.23 10.25 -3.96
N TRP A 19 8.79 9.75 -2.82
CA TRP A 19 7.71 10.32 -2.02
C TRP A 19 7.90 10.00 -0.54
N GLY A 20 7.52 10.93 0.32
CA GLY A 20 7.57 10.79 1.78
C GLY A 20 8.93 11.10 2.40
N ASP A 21 8.95 11.19 3.71
CA ASP A 21 10.12 11.42 4.56
C ASP A 21 10.07 10.57 5.83
N GLU A 22 11.03 10.72 6.73
CA GLU A 22 11.14 9.92 7.96
C GLU A 22 9.95 10.05 8.93
N ASN A 23 9.07 11.05 8.75
CA ASN A 23 7.90 11.33 9.59
C ASN A 23 6.57 11.01 8.91
N SER A 24 6.58 10.69 7.62
CA SER A 24 5.36 10.54 6.81
C SER A 24 4.56 9.26 7.12
N GLY A 25 5.18 8.23 7.69
CA GLY A 25 4.55 6.92 7.93
C GLY A 25 4.36 6.09 6.66
N TYR A 26 4.58 6.68 5.48
CA TYR A 26 4.61 6.08 4.15
C TYR A 26 5.74 6.70 3.36
N ALA A 27 6.46 5.92 2.56
CA ALA A 27 7.46 6.44 1.65
C ALA A 27 7.67 5.49 0.46
N ASN A 28 7.80 6.06 -0.74
CA ASN A 28 8.19 5.34 -1.95
C ASN A 28 9.66 5.59 -2.26
N PHE A 29 10.33 4.58 -2.81
CA PHE A 29 11.73 4.64 -3.21
C PHE A 29 11.90 4.22 -4.67
N LYS A 30 12.76 4.93 -5.38
CA LYS A 30 13.22 4.54 -6.71
C LYS A 30 14.13 3.32 -6.59
N VAL A 31 13.87 2.29 -7.38
CA VAL A 31 14.73 1.09 -7.50
C VAL A 31 15.51 1.07 -8.80
N ALA A 32 15.06 1.82 -9.80
CA ALA A 32 15.76 2.08 -11.06
C ALA A 32 15.19 3.36 -11.71
N ASP A 33 15.84 3.86 -12.77
CA ASP A 33 15.38 5.03 -13.48
C ASP A 33 13.93 4.86 -13.97
N GLY A 34 13.04 5.72 -13.46
CA GLY A 34 11.63 5.71 -13.78
C GLY A 34 10.83 4.55 -13.16
N ILE A 35 11.43 3.77 -12.26
CA ILE A 35 10.77 2.65 -11.59
C ILE A 35 10.73 2.89 -10.08
N GLU A 36 9.54 3.08 -9.55
CA GLU A 36 9.22 3.01 -8.13
C GLU A 36 8.80 1.57 -7.82
N GLY A 37 9.54 0.88 -6.97
CA GLY A 37 9.29 -0.54 -6.74
C GLY A 37 9.45 -0.97 -5.29
N PHE A 38 9.73 -0.03 -4.39
CA PHE A 38 9.85 -0.32 -2.98
C PHE A 38 9.13 0.74 -2.16
N THR A 39 8.28 0.30 -1.25
CA THR A 39 7.49 1.15 -0.37
C THR A 39 7.68 0.77 1.09
N LEU A 40 7.87 1.74 1.96
CA LEU A 40 7.71 1.61 3.41
C LEU A 40 6.34 2.11 3.82
N PHE A 41 5.68 1.36 4.72
CA PHE A 41 4.35 1.69 5.21
C PHE A 41 4.22 1.33 6.70
N VAL A 42 3.62 2.21 7.47
CA VAL A 42 3.34 1.94 8.89
C VAL A 42 2.31 0.82 9.02
N SER A 43 2.68 -0.29 9.65
CA SER A 43 1.84 -1.48 9.75
C SER A 43 0.51 -1.24 10.47
N ASP A 44 0.45 -0.26 11.39
CA ASP A 44 -0.78 0.07 12.11
C ASP A 44 -1.86 0.69 11.21
N TRP A 45 -1.48 1.31 10.09
CA TRP A 45 -2.42 1.83 9.09
C TRP A 45 -2.96 0.72 8.17
N MET A 46 -2.17 -0.35 7.97
CA MET A 46 -2.61 -1.50 7.18
C MET A 46 -3.66 -2.35 7.91
N ALA A 47 -3.62 -2.40 9.24
CA ALA A 47 -4.52 -3.26 10.01
C ALA A 47 -6.03 -3.00 9.73
N PRO A 48 -6.53 -1.75 9.67
CA PRO A 48 -7.91 -1.48 9.27
C PRO A 48 -8.23 -1.93 7.85
N ALA A 49 -7.30 -1.70 6.90
CA ALA A 49 -7.49 -2.02 5.50
C ALA A 49 -7.72 -3.52 5.25
N VAL A 50 -7.06 -4.38 6.06
CA VAL A 50 -7.20 -5.84 5.98
C VAL A 50 -8.17 -6.42 7.03
N GLY A 51 -9.04 -5.59 7.62
CA GLY A 51 -10.07 -6.04 8.55
C GLY A 51 -9.57 -6.47 9.93
N ASN A 52 -8.39 -6.02 10.33
CA ASN A 52 -7.75 -6.35 11.60
C ASN A 52 -7.71 -5.19 12.61
N ALA A 53 -8.52 -4.12 12.41
CA ALA A 53 -8.51 -2.93 13.25
C ALA A 53 -8.73 -3.22 14.74
N ASP A 54 -9.57 -4.20 15.07
CA ASP A 54 -9.91 -4.57 16.44
C ASP A 54 -8.98 -5.64 17.03
N LYS A 55 -8.01 -6.11 16.24
CA LYS A 55 -7.10 -7.18 16.64
C LYS A 55 -5.71 -6.62 16.86
N GLN A 56 -5.37 -6.30 18.12
CA GLN A 56 -3.97 -6.01 18.46
C GLN A 56 -3.13 -7.29 18.30
N GLN A 57 -2.55 -7.45 17.13
CA GLN A 57 -1.63 -8.55 16.88
C GLN A 57 -0.25 -8.22 17.48
N PRO A 58 0.44 -9.19 18.11
CA PRO A 58 1.84 -9.03 18.46
C PRO A 58 2.66 -8.61 17.24
N VAL A 59 3.67 -7.77 17.42
CA VAL A 59 4.53 -7.26 16.33
C VAL A 59 5.07 -8.39 15.43
N ALA A 60 5.34 -9.56 16.01
CA ALA A 60 5.82 -10.74 15.29
C ALA A 60 4.78 -11.37 14.32
N MET A 61 3.50 -11.05 14.52
CA MET A 61 2.38 -11.58 13.71
C MET A 61 1.76 -10.53 12.78
N ARG A 62 2.30 -9.30 12.74
CA ARG A 62 1.85 -8.27 11.80
C ARG A 62 2.39 -8.57 10.41
N GLU A 63 1.64 -8.13 9.40
CA GLU A 63 2.10 -8.19 8.01
C GLU A 63 3.43 -7.45 7.86
N LYS A 64 4.44 -8.12 7.34
CA LYS A 64 5.78 -7.55 7.12
C LYS A 64 6.05 -7.23 5.67
N LEU A 65 5.40 -7.97 4.77
CA LEU A 65 5.49 -7.82 3.34
C LEU A 65 4.09 -7.88 2.74
N MET A 66 3.91 -7.13 1.68
CA MET A 66 2.74 -7.18 0.83
C MET A 66 3.20 -7.07 -0.62
N VAL A 67 2.61 -7.85 -1.51
CA VAL A 67 2.85 -7.73 -2.95
C VAL A 67 1.68 -6.97 -3.56
N SER A 68 1.96 -5.81 -4.16
CA SER A 68 0.94 -4.96 -4.78
C SER A 68 1.01 -5.06 -6.30
N PHE A 69 -0.15 -5.24 -6.94
CA PHE A 69 -0.29 -5.23 -8.39
C PHE A 69 -1.30 -4.17 -8.81
N SER A 70 -0.86 -3.29 -9.70
CA SER A 70 -1.77 -2.38 -10.40
C SER A 70 -2.55 -3.15 -11.47
N VAL A 71 -3.85 -2.89 -11.57
CA VAL A 71 -4.75 -3.43 -12.59
C VAL A 71 -5.52 -2.31 -13.27
N ASP A 72 -5.92 -2.50 -14.52
CA ASP A 72 -6.61 -1.46 -15.29
C ASP A 72 -8.03 -1.19 -14.76
N ASN A 73 -8.74 -2.25 -14.34
CA ASN A 73 -10.08 -2.17 -13.79
C ASN A 73 -10.24 -3.16 -12.62
N LEU A 74 -10.28 -2.62 -11.41
CA LEU A 74 -10.32 -3.45 -10.20
C LEU A 74 -11.64 -4.21 -10.05
N ASP A 75 -12.78 -3.60 -10.41
CA ASP A 75 -14.09 -4.24 -10.27
C ASP A 75 -14.26 -5.40 -11.26
N GLU A 76 -13.80 -5.26 -12.50
CA GLU A 76 -13.78 -6.36 -13.48
C GLU A 76 -12.82 -7.47 -13.04
N THR A 77 -11.62 -7.10 -12.60
CA THR A 77 -10.64 -8.07 -12.06
C THR A 77 -11.20 -8.85 -10.87
N PHE A 78 -11.88 -8.16 -9.95
CA PHE A 78 -12.55 -8.78 -8.82
C PHE A 78 -13.61 -9.79 -9.27
N ALA A 79 -14.49 -9.39 -10.20
CA ALA A 79 -15.53 -10.27 -10.72
C ALA A 79 -14.96 -11.53 -11.40
N ASP A 80 -13.93 -11.36 -12.23
CA ASP A 80 -13.25 -12.45 -12.92
C ASP A 80 -12.57 -13.44 -11.97
N LEU A 81 -11.84 -12.92 -10.99
CA LEU A 81 -11.16 -13.75 -9.98
C LEU A 81 -12.17 -14.45 -9.07
N LYS A 82 -13.26 -13.78 -8.69
CA LYS A 82 -14.34 -14.38 -7.91
C LYS A 82 -15.01 -15.53 -8.66
N ALA A 83 -15.24 -15.37 -9.97
CA ALA A 83 -15.76 -16.43 -10.83
C ALA A 83 -14.82 -17.64 -10.93
N LYS A 84 -13.51 -17.43 -10.78
CA LYS A 84 -12.47 -18.48 -10.70
C LYS A 84 -12.34 -19.12 -9.32
N GLY A 85 -13.12 -18.70 -8.33
CA GLY A 85 -13.13 -19.24 -6.98
C GLY A 85 -12.09 -18.65 -6.04
N VAL A 86 -11.48 -17.50 -6.38
CA VAL A 86 -10.54 -16.79 -5.49
C VAL A 86 -11.29 -16.22 -4.30
N THR A 87 -10.73 -16.37 -3.10
CA THR A 87 -11.25 -15.79 -1.85
C THR A 87 -10.54 -14.47 -1.55
N PHE A 88 -11.30 -13.48 -1.10
CA PHE A 88 -10.80 -12.15 -0.80
C PHE A 88 -10.93 -11.83 0.70
N ILE A 89 -10.02 -11.00 1.21
CA ILE A 89 -10.10 -10.41 2.55
C ILE A 89 -11.11 -9.25 2.53
N THR A 90 -11.06 -8.41 1.47
CA THR A 90 -11.97 -7.27 1.27
C THR A 90 -12.57 -7.29 -0.13
N GLU A 91 -13.68 -6.60 -0.30
CA GLU A 91 -14.19 -6.22 -1.63
C GLU A 91 -13.51 -4.93 -2.11
N PRO A 92 -13.60 -4.57 -3.42
CA PRO A 92 -13.06 -3.32 -3.93
C PRO A 92 -13.56 -2.11 -3.14
N THR A 93 -12.65 -1.36 -2.54
CA THR A 93 -12.95 -0.25 -1.64
C THR A 93 -12.12 0.97 -2.02
N ASP A 94 -12.74 2.15 -2.07
CA ASP A 94 -12.04 3.40 -2.29
C ASP A 94 -11.30 3.80 -1.01
N MET A 95 -10.02 4.18 -1.18
CA MET A 95 -9.14 4.69 -0.14
C MET A 95 -8.69 6.12 -0.55
N PRO A 96 -9.54 7.15 -0.34
CA PRO A 96 -9.26 8.52 -0.79
C PRO A 96 -7.96 9.10 -0.22
N ASP A 97 -7.62 8.72 1.03
CA ASP A 97 -6.39 9.15 1.70
C ASP A 97 -5.13 8.50 1.14
N TRP A 98 -5.29 7.45 0.34
CA TRP A 98 -4.19 6.74 -0.33
C TRP A 98 -4.21 6.94 -1.85
N GLY A 99 -5.23 7.64 -2.38
CA GLY A 99 -5.36 7.92 -3.80
C GLY A 99 -5.63 6.70 -4.66
N MET A 100 -6.21 5.63 -4.09
CA MET A 100 -6.42 4.37 -4.80
C MET A 100 -7.72 3.67 -4.39
N ARG A 101 -8.23 2.87 -5.31
CA ARG A 101 -9.24 1.85 -5.04
C ARG A 101 -8.53 0.52 -4.89
N THR A 102 -8.74 -0.19 -3.78
CA THR A 102 -7.98 -1.39 -3.43
C THR A 102 -8.87 -2.57 -3.09
N LEU A 103 -8.31 -3.77 -3.18
CA LEU A 103 -8.81 -4.99 -2.53
C LEU A 103 -7.62 -5.83 -2.06
N TYR A 104 -7.87 -6.69 -1.07
CA TYR A 104 -6.85 -7.55 -0.48
C TYR A 104 -7.25 -9.02 -0.56
N LEU A 105 -6.27 -9.87 -0.81
CA LEU A 105 -6.40 -11.33 -0.81
C LEU A 105 -5.11 -11.96 -0.29
N ARG A 106 -5.13 -13.30 -0.14
CA ARG A 106 -3.93 -14.07 0.19
C ARG A 106 -3.65 -15.09 -0.88
N ASP A 107 -2.37 -15.35 -1.10
CA ASP A 107 -1.95 -16.50 -1.88
C ASP A 107 -2.09 -17.81 -1.07
N PRO A 108 -1.85 -18.99 -1.66
CA PRO A 108 -1.94 -20.28 -0.95
C PRO A 108 -0.99 -20.43 0.24
N GLU A 109 0.06 -19.64 0.33
CA GLU A 109 1.03 -19.60 1.45
C GLU A 109 0.78 -18.44 2.41
N GLU A 110 -0.43 -17.86 2.38
CA GLU A 110 -0.89 -16.77 3.26
C GLU A 110 -0.16 -15.43 3.10
N ASN A 111 0.60 -15.21 2.01
CA ASN A 111 1.19 -13.92 1.74
C ASN A 111 0.11 -12.91 1.37
N LEU A 112 0.21 -11.68 1.93
CA LEU A 112 -0.73 -10.60 1.63
C LEU A 112 -0.50 -10.06 0.23
N ILE A 113 -1.56 -9.97 -0.55
CA ILE A 113 -1.60 -9.39 -1.89
C ILE A 113 -2.59 -8.24 -1.91
N GLU A 114 -2.18 -7.13 -2.51
CA GLU A 114 -3.03 -6.01 -2.86
C GLU A 114 -3.22 -5.96 -4.37
N LEU A 115 -4.45 -5.77 -4.81
CA LEU A 115 -4.75 -5.31 -6.16
C LEU A 115 -5.30 -3.90 -6.07
N PHE A 116 -4.85 -3.00 -6.95
CA PHE A 116 -5.28 -1.61 -6.90
C PHE A 116 -5.42 -0.95 -8.28
N THR A 117 -6.23 0.09 -8.31
CA THR A 117 -6.35 1.05 -9.42
C THR A 117 -6.26 2.46 -8.84
N PRO A 118 -5.50 3.39 -9.44
CA PRO A 118 -5.47 4.77 -8.99
C PRO A 118 -6.86 5.42 -9.03
N LEU A 119 -7.18 6.24 -8.03
CA LEU A 119 -8.36 7.10 -8.06
C LEU A 119 -8.10 8.35 -8.92
N ALA A 120 -9.16 8.90 -9.50
CA ALA A 120 -9.09 10.22 -10.11
C ALA A 120 -8.84 11.29 -9.01
N PRO A 121 -8.15 12.40 -9.31
CA PRO A 121 -7.82 13.43 -8.31
C PRO A 121 -9.05 13.95 -7.55
N GLU A 122 -10.21 14.00 -8.18
CA GLU A 122 -11.47 14.46 -7.58
C GLU A 122 -12.01 13.49 -6.52
N GLN A 123 -11.54 12.26 -6.53
CA GLN A 123 -11.91 11.20 -5.57
C GLN A 123 -10.92 11.07 -4.42
N CYS A 124 -9.76 11.74 -4.50
CA CYS A 124 -8.75 11.77 -3.47
C CYS A 124 -9.11 12.75 -2.35
N SER A 125 -8.59 12.50 -1.14
CA SER A 125 -8.74 13.46 -0.04
C SER A 125 -7.93 14.73 -0.29
N GLN A 126 -8.39 15.85 0.29
CA GLN A 126 -7.67 17.13 0.18
C GLN A 126 -6.30 17.06 0.86
N GLU A 127 -6.22 16.32 1.97
CA GLU A 127 -4.98 16.10 2.70
C GLU A 127 -3.92 15.42 1.81
N LEU A 128 -4.29 14.36 1.08
CA LEU A 128 -3.38 13.68 0.15
C LEU A 128 -2.92 14.64 -0.95
N LEU A 129 -3.86 15.37 -1.58
CA LEU A 129 -3.54 16.31 -2.67
C LEU A 129 -2.63 17.47 -2.21
N GLU A 130 -2.73 17.89 -0.94
CA GLU A 130 -1.84 18.89 -0.36
C GLU A 130 -0.46 18.29 -0.02
N GLU A 131 -0.43 17.05 0.42
CA GLU A 131 0.80 16.34 0.74
C GLU A 131 1.62 16.02 -0.50
N ASP A 132 0.99 15.56 -1.57
CA ASP A 132 1.63 15.30 -2.87
C ASP A 132 2.41 16.51 -3.40
N LYS A 133 1.90 17.73 -3.18
CA LYS A 133 2.59 18.97 -3.61
C LYS A 133 3.94 19.18 -2.92
N LYS A 134 4.18 18.55 -1.77
CA LYS A 134 5.47 18.69 -1.05
C LYS A 134 6.57 17.83 -1.65
N PHE A 135 6.19 16.79 -2.41
CA PHE A 135 7.12 15.79 -2.95
C PHE A 135 7.18 15.77 -4.49
N GLN A 136 6.56 16.75 -5.15
CA GLN A 136 6.61 16.94 -6.60
C GLN A 136 7.81 17.79 -7.06
#